data_aa857d5c72a80a81018fae352c7722e1
#
_entry.id   aa857d5c72a80a81018fae352c7722e1
#
_cell.length_a   1.000
_cell.length_b   1.000
_cell.length_c   1.000
_cell.angle_alpha   90.00
_cell.angle_beta   90.00
_cell.angle_gamma   90.00
#
_symmetry.space_group_name_H-M   'P 1'
#
loop_
_entity.id
_entity.type
_entity.pdbx_description
1 polymer ?
#
loop_
_entity_poly.entity_id
_entity_poly.type
_entity_poly.pdbx_seq_one_letter_code
_entity_poly.pdbx_strand_id
1 'polypeptide(L)'
;LKQQFPVSILGWEVIKMAMPTHIVAVGGIVENGQGEILLVKTHHERWVFPGGQVEVGENLMEALIREIKEESGIDVEVSCLIGVYSNTGIYKWHDGTTDVPTKVMFDFIGKPVGGQLCTSEETSESCWVAKDQVLDMITSPAIRTRYQAYLDFRGEIHYMDYVTNPEFELKLKRTI
;
A
#
# COMPACT_ATOMS: atom_id res chain seq x y z
N LEU A 1 -34.42 33.06 20.77
CA LEU A 1 -33.32 33.94 21.20
C LEU A 1 -32.02 33.42 20.58
N LYS A 2 -31.55 34.10 19.51
CA LYS A 2 -30.26 33.84 18.90
C LYS A 2 -29.22 34.62 19.72
N GLN A 3 -28.32 33.91 20.39
CA GLN A 3 -27.14 34.53 20.99
C GLN A 3 -26.12 34.82 19.87
N GLN A 4 -25.94 36.08 19.59
CA GLN A 4 -24.91 36.62 18.73
C GLN A 4 -23.66 36.85 19.60
N PHE A 5 -22.57 36.13 19.31
CA PHE A 5 -21.28 36.39 19.95
C PHE A 5 -20.61 37.58 19.26
N PRO A 6 -19.98 38.49 20.02
CA PRO A 6 -19.33 39.64 19.42
C PRO A 6 -18.06 39.21 18.65
N VAL A 7 -17.96 39.66 17.40
CA VAL A 7 -16.75 39.59 16.61
C VAL A 7 -15.79 40.66 17.12
N SER A 8 -14.76 40.27 17.87
CA SER A 8 -13.68 41.20 18.22
C SER A 8 -12.62 41.14 17.11
N ILE A 9 -12.42 42.32 16.51
CA ILE A 9 -11.39 42.59 15.50
C ILE A 9 -10.06 42.78 16.23
N LEU A 10 -9.32 41.73 16.45
CA LEU A 10 -7.87 41.70 16.70
C LEU A 10 -7.34 40.47 16.02
N GLY A 11 -6.35 40.65 15.12
CA GLY A 11 -5.80 39.66 14.22
C GLY A 11 -5.43 38.34 14.88
N TRP A 12 -6.41 37.47 14.94
CA TRP A 12 -6.18 36.05 15.25
C TRP A 12 -5.92 35.40 13.91
N GLU A 13 -4.65 35.09 13.62
CA GLU A 13 -4.36 34.02 12.67
C GLU A 13 -5.15 32.84 13.18
N VAL A 14 -6.12 32.39 12.41
CA VAL A 14 -6.77 31.11 12.60
C VAL A 14 -5.65 30.10 12.39
N ILE A 15 -5.03 29.64 13.47
CA ILE A 15 -4.12 28.48 13.43
C ILE A 15 -5.01 27.34 12.92
N LYS A 16 -4.93 27.10 11.62
CA LYS A 16 -5.54 25.94 10.99
C LYS A 16 -4.80 24.76 11.56
N MET A 17 -5.32 24.17 12.63
CA MET A 17 -4.76 22.93 13.18
C MET A 17 -4.83 21.90 12.05
N ALA A 18 -3.69 21.67 11.40
CA ALA A 18 -3.57 20.58 10.47
C ALA A 18 -3.72 19.28 11.27
N MET A 19 -4.69 18.44 10.92
CA MET A 19 -4.78 17.11 11.48
C MET A 19 -3.51 16.34 11.10
N PRO A 20 -2.91 15.58 12.02
CA PRO A 20 -1.82 14.70 11.68
C PRO A 20 -2.25 13.76 10.54
N THR A 21 -1.43 13.66 9.51
CA THR A 21 -1.74 12.82 8.35
C THR A 21 -0.69 11.74 8.20
N HIS A 22 -1.15 10.52 7.99
CA HIS A 22 -0.35 9.39 7.56
C HIS A 22 -1.02 8.80 6.32
N ILE A 23 -0.22 8.22 5.44
CA ILE A 23 -0.76 7.42 4.35
C ILE A 23 -0.99 6.03 4.91
N VAL A 24 -2.24 5.57 4.91
CA VAL A 24 -2.59 4.17 5.15
C VAL A 24 -2.74 3.50 3.80
N ALA A 25 -2.05 2.40 3.59
CA ALA A 25 -2.08 1.67 2.33
C ALA A 25 -2.22 0.17 2.55
N VAL A 26 -2.73 -0.52 1.55
CA VAL A 26 -2.91 -1.97 1.53
C VAL A 26 -2.22 -2.57 0.32
N GLY A 27 -1.74 -3.81 0.44
CA GLY A 27 -1.19 -4.59 -0.65
C GLY A 27 -1.70 -6.01 -0.62
N GLY A 28 -1.93 -6.59 -1.79
CA GLY A 28 -2.43 -7.96 -1.92
C GLY A 28 -1.43 -8.90 -2.57
N ILE A 29 -1.03 -9.95 -1.88
CA ILE A 29 -0.36 -11.08 -2.51
C ILE A 29 -1.44 -12.08 -2.88
N VAL A 30 -1.87 -12.02 -4.15
CA VAL A 30 -2.95 -12.85 -4.68
C VAL A 30 -2.31 -14.07 -5.35
N GLU A 31 -2.61 -15.26 -4.81
CA GLU A 31 -2.15 -16.53 -5.33
C GLU A 31 -3.30 -17.29 -5.97
N ASN A 32 -3.13 -17.73 -7.22
CA ASN A 32 -4.10 -18.57 -7.91
C ASN A 32 -3.89 -20.06 -7.58
N GLY A 33 -4.83 -20.92 -8.03
CA GLY A 33 -4.78 -22.35 -7.80
C GLY A 33 -3.63 -23.09 -8.53
N GLN A 34 -2.82 -22.38 -9.33
CA GLN A 34 -1.68 -22.90 -10.09
C GLN A 34 -0.33 -22.54 -9.42
N GLY A 35 -0.38 -21.83 -8.30
CA GLY A 35 0.83 -21.39 -7.58
C GLY A 35 1.49 -20.16 -8.22
N GLU A 36 0.71 -19.34 -8.94
CA GLU A 36 1.17 -18.11 -9.53
C GLU A 36 0.66 -16.91 -8.72
N ILE A 37 1.45 -15.85 -8.72
CA ILE A 37 1.20 -14.59 -8.01
C ILE A 37 0.80 -13.52 -9.02
N LEU A 38 -0.23 -12.76 -8.68
CA LEU A 38 -0.65 -11.59 -9.44
C LEU A 38 0.33 -10.45 -9.26
N LEU A 39 0.87 -9.96 -10.36
CA LEU A 39 1.65 -8.74 -10.41
C LEU A 39 1.01 -7.74 -11.37
N VAL A 40 1.19 -6.46 -11.06
CA VAL A 40 0.81 -5.35 -11.94
C VAL A 40 2.05 -4.50 -12.23
N LYS A 41 2.11 -3.89 -13.40
CA LYS A 41 3.19 -3.02 -13.82
C LYS A 41 2.73 -1.58 -13.82
N THR A 42 3.34 -0.76 -13.02
CA THR A 42 3.03 0.68 -12.98
C THR A 42 3.52 1.37 -14.27
N HIS A 43 2.98 2.55 -14.59
CA HIS A 43 3.47 3.37 -15.71
C HIS A 43 4.94 3.83 -15.56
N HIS A 44 5.54 3.66 -14.38
CA HIS A 44 6.98 3.84 -14.14
C HIS A 44 7.79 2.57 -14.36
N GLU A 45 7.27 1.61 -15.14
CA GLU A 45 7.93 0.36 -15.52
C GLU A 45 8.33 -0.55 -14.33
N ARG A 46 7.63 -0.47 -13.20
CA ARG A 46 7.90 -1.26 -12.00
C ARG A 46 6.83 -2.32 -11.79
N TRP A 47 7.26 -3.56 -11.62
CA TRP A 47 6.41 -4.64 -11.19
C TRP A 47 6.19 -4.59 -9.67
N VAL A 48 4.94 -4.65 -9.27
CA VAL A 48 4.51 -4.55 -7.86
C VAL A 48 3.34 -5.50 -7.60
N PHE A 49 3.02 -5.74 -6.34
CA PHE A 49 1.75 -6.34 -5.96
C PHE A 49 0.65 -5.28 -6.10
N PRO A 50 -0.56 -5.67 -6.53
CA PRO A 50 -1.67 -4.73 -6.60
C PRO A 50 -2.04 -4.23 -5.20
N GLY A 51 -2.46 -2.98 -5.14
CA GLY A 51 -2.85 -2.31 -3.91
C GLY A 51 -2.51 -0.82 -3.92
N GLY A 52 -3.12 -0.08 -3.02
CA GLY A 52 -3.02 1.38 -2.98
C GLY A 52 -3.41 1.98 -1.66
N GLN A 53 -3.86 3.23 -1.70
CA GLN A 53 -4.25 3.97 -0.51
C GLN A 53 -5.66 3.58 -0.05
N VAL A 54 -5.83 3.54 1.27
CA VAL A 54 -7.16 3.41 1.87
C VAL A 54 -7.83 4.77 1.86
N GLU A 55 -8.98 4.86 1.22
CA GLU A 55 -9.74 6.09 1.14
C GLU A 55 -10.52 6.38 2.43
N VAL A 56 -10.92 7.65 2.60
CA VAL A 56 -11.72 8.05 3.76
C VAL A 56 -13.08 7.35 3.70
N GLY A 57 -13.37 6.56 4.73
CA GLY A 57 -14.62 5.80 4.83
C GLY A 57 -14.51 4.33 4.45
N GLU A 58 -13.38 3.90 3.91
CA GLU A 58 -13.11 2.48 3.61
C GLU A 58 -12.45 1.76 4.79
N ASN A 59 -12.73 0.48 4.96
CA ASN A 59 -11.88 -0.40 5.74
C ASN A 59 -10.76 -1.01 4.87
N LEU A 60 -9.74 -1.61 5.51
CA LEU A 60 -8.56 -2.14 4.82
C LEU A 60 -8.89 -3.19 3.76
N MET A 61 -9.89 -4.06 4.01
CA MET A 61 -10.24 -5.13 3.07
C MET A 61 -11.04 -4.59 1.89
N GLU A 62 -11.94 -3.63 2.12
CA GLU A 62 -12.69 -2.95 1.05
C GLU A 62 -11.73 -2.23 0.10
N ALA A 63 -10.78 -1.44 0.65
CA ALA A 63 -9.76 -0.77 -0.13
C ALA A 63 -8.94 -1.77 -0.97
N LEU A 64 -8.49 -2.87 -0.36
CA LEU A 64 -7.70 -3.87 -1.06
C LEU A 64 -8.46 -4.54 -2.22
N ILE A 65 -9.72 -4.92 -1.99
CA ILE A 65 -10.57 -5.53 -3.04
C ILE A 65 -10.78 -4.56 -4.19
N ARG A 66 -11.05 -3.28 -3.89
CA ARG A 66 -11.21 -2.23 -4.89
C ARG A 66 -9.93 -2.04 -5.72
N GLU A 67 -8.79 -1.85 -5.05
CA GLU A 67 -7.49 -1.62 -5.70
C GLU A 67 -7.09 -2.79 -6.60
N ILE A 68 -7.21 -4.04 -6.12
CA ILE A 68 -6.91 -5.21 -6.94
C ILE A 68 -7.80 -5.25 -8.18
N LYS A 69 -9.10 -4.94 -8.02
CA LYS A 69 -10.04 -4.90 -9.14
C LYS A 69 -9.71 -3.81 -10.14
N GLU A 70 -9.41 -2.61 -9.67
CA GLU A 70 -9.08 -1.45 -10.51
C GLU A 70 -7.76 -1.65 -11.26
N GLU A 71 -6.72 -2.14 -10.59
CA GLU A 71 -5.38 -2.29 -11.17
C GLU A 71 -5.21 -3.51 -12.07
N SER A 72 -5.96 -4.58 -11.83
CA SER A 72 -5.75 -5.87 -12.54
C SER A 72 -6.99 -6.48 -13.18
N GLY A 73 -8.19 -6.03 -12.84
CA GLY A 73 -9.45 -6.63 -13.28
C GLY A 73 -9.85 -7.90 -12.53
N ILE A 74 -9.08 -8.37 -11.57
CA ILE A 74 -9.33 -9.61 -10.82
C ILE A 74 -10.24 -9.35 -9.62
N ASP A 75 -11.23 -10.21 -9.44
CA ASP A 75 -12.07 -10.27 -8.24
C ASP A 75 -11.40 -11.18 -7.21
N VAL A 76 -11.30 -10.75 -5.95
CA VAL A 76 -10.58 -11.47 -4.91
C VAL A 76 -11.38 -11.63 -3.64
N GLU A 77 -11.10 -12.73 -2.93
CA GLU A 77 -11.42 -12.93 -1.53
C GLU A 77 -10.16 -12.73 -0.70
N VAL A 78 -10.22 -11.82 0.27
CA VAL A 78 -9.10 -11.53 1.18
C VAL A 78 -9.16 -12.48 2.37
N SER A 79 -8.02 -13.13 2.70
CA SER A 79 -7.99 -14.16 3.75
C SER A 79 -7.31 -13.69 5.03
N CYS A 80 -6.02 -13.42 5.03
CA CYS A 80 -5.29 -13.09 6.25
C CYS A 80 -4.24 -11.99 6.05
N LEU A 81 -3.97 -11.28 7.14
CA LEU A 81 -2.90 -10.29 7.23
C LEU A 81 -1.55 -11.01 7.34
N ILE A 82 -0.59 -10.62 6.52
CA ILE A 82 0.77 -11.15 6.53
C ILE A 82 1.70 -10.25 7.33
N GLY A 83 1.56 -8.94 7.14
CA GLY A 83 2.49 -8.00 7.73
C GLY A 83 1.98 -6.57 7.81
N VAL A 84 2.60 -5.85 8.73
CA VAL A 84 2.41 -4.42 8.96
C VAL A 84 3.77 -3.74 8.78
N TYR A 85 3.80 -2.70 7.97
CA TYR A 85 5.04 -2.04 7.58
C TYR A 85 4.94 -0.54 7.79
N SER A 86 5.97 0.03 8.43
CA SER A 86 6.11 1.48 8.58
C SER A 86 7.23 1.97 7.65
N ASN A 87 6.88 2.74 6.62
CA ASN A 87 7.88 3.50 5.87
C ASN A 87 7.99 4.89 6.48
N THR A 88 9.03 5.06 7.30
CA THR A 88 9.28 6.27 8.10
C THR A 88 10.21 7.26 7.41
N GLY A 89 10.56 7.02 6.15
CA GLY A 89 11.36 7.94 5.35
C GLY A 89 10.60 9.24 5.06
N ILE A 90 11.23 10.36 5.33
CA ILE A 90 10.71 11.69 4.99
C ILE A 90 11.37 12.13 3.69
N TYR A 91 10.55 12.43 2.68
CA TYR A 91 11.04 12.94 1.40
C TYR A 91 10.00 13.87 0.76
N LYS A 92 10.44 14.65 -0.21
CA LYS A 92 9.54 15.55 -0.93
C LYS A 92 8.84 14.82 -2.06
N TRP A 93 7.60 15.18 -2.31
CA TRP A 93 6.85 14.74 -3.48
C TRP A 93 7.50 15.28 -4.76
N HIS A 94 6.99 14.89 -5.91
CA HIS A 94 7.50 15.33 -7.23
C HIS A 94 7.50 16.85 -7.44
N ASP A 95 6.69 17.58 -6.68
CA ASP A 95 6.65 19.05 -6.68
C ASP A 95 7.83 19.72 -5.95
N GLY A 96 8.67 18.91 -5.28
CA GLY A 96 9.84 19.37 -4.52
C GLY A 96 9.52 20.14 -3.22
N THR A 97 8.25 20.31 -2.88
CA THR A 97 7.80 21.13 -1.75
C THR A 97 6.99 20.35 -0.72
N THR A 98 6.08 19.50 -1.15
CA THR A 98 5.18 18.73 -0.29
C THR A 98 5.93 17.58 0.38
N ASP A 99 5.90 17.52 1.72
CA ASP A 99 6.42 16.37 2.45
C ASP A 99 5.52 15.16 2.26
N VAL A 100 6.11 14.02 1.88
CA VAL A 100 5.42 12.75 1.87
C VAL A 100 5.34 12.24 3.29
N PRO A 101 4.14 12.03 3.84
CA PRO A 101 3.99 11.57 5.22
C PRO A 101 4.41 10.11 5.35
N THR A 102 4.66 9.68 6.61
CA THR A 102 4.86 8.28 6.95
C THR A 102 3.74 7.41 6.36
N LYS A 103 4.13 6.30 5.75
CA LYS A 103 3.19 5.29 5.24
C LYS A 103 3.13 4.11 6.19
N VAL A 104 1.91 3.74 6.54
CA VAL A 104 1.63 2.47 7.23
C VAL A 104 0.94 1.56 6.22
N MET A 105 1.54 0.40 5.96
CA MET A 105 1.07 -0.53 4.94
C MET A 105 0.71 -1.86 5.57
N PHE A 106 -0.34 -2.48 5.03
CA PHE A 106 -0.88 -3.76 5.45
C PHE A 106 -0.92 -4.71 4.27
N ASP A 107 -0.16 -5.81 4.31
CA ASP A 107 -0.21 -6.81 3.26
C ASP A 107 -1.08 -7.98 3.67
N PHE A 108 -1.92 -8.40 2.73
CA PHE A 108 -2.84 -9.52 2.91
C PHE A 108 -2.60 -10.59 1.85
N ILE A 109 -2.99 -11.83 2.18
CA ILE A 109 -3.15 -12.89 1.20
C ILE A 109 -4.55 -12.78 0.58
N GLY A 110 -4.59 -12.81 -0.75
CA GLY A 110 -5.82 -12.87 -1.53
C GLY A 110 -5.90 -14.14 -2.36
N LYS A 111 -7.14 -14.54 -2.66
CA LYS A 111 -7.45 -15.63 -3.58
C LYS A 111 -8.35 -15.10 -4.69
N PRO A 112 -8.03 -15.36 -5.98
CA PRO A 112 -8.91 -14.94 -7.06
C PRO A 112 -10.21 -15.74 -7.02
N VAL A 113 -11.33 -15.04 -7.20
CA VAL A 113 -12.68 -15.63 -7.27
C VAL A 113 -13.39 -15.33 -8.58
N GLY A 114 -12.81 -14.49 -9.43
CA GLY A 114 -13.35 -14.11 -10.72
C GLY A 114 -12.55 -13.03 -11.42
N GLY A 115 -13.14 -12.43 -12.44
CA GLY A 115 -12.52 -11.37 -13.22
C GLY A 115 -11.59 -11.87 -14.32
N GLN A 116 -11.02 -10.94 -15.06
CA GLN A 116 -10.04 -11.19 -16.13
C GLN A 116 -8.96 -10.11 -16.05
N LEU A 117 -7.72 -10.50 -16.33
CA LEU A 117 -6.61 -9.56 -16.37
C LEU A 117 -6.88 -8.40 -17.33
N CYS A 118 -6.70 -7.20 -16.86
CA CYS A 118 -6.81 -5.98 -17.65
C CYS A 118 -5.75 -4.95 -17.21
N THR A 119 -5.60 -3.90 -17.98
CA THR A 119 -4.83 -2.70 -17.65
C THR A 119 -5.77 -1.63 -17.10
N SER A 120 -5.19 -0.58 -16.47
CA SER A 120 -5.95 0.54 -15.94
C SER A 120 -5.26 1.88 -16.25
N GLU A 121 -5.79 2.97 -15.72
CA GLU A 121 -5.11 4.27 -15.79
C GLU A 121 -3.82 4.30 -14.95
N GLU A 122 -3.67 3.39 -13.99
CA GLU A 122 -2.50 3.32 -13.09
C GLU A 122 -1.52 2.22 -13.48
N THR A 123 -1.96 1.21 -14.23
CA THR A 123 -1.16 0.04 -14.59
C THR A 123 -1.12 -0.21 -16.09
N SER A 124 0.09 -0.42 -16.63
CA SER A 124 0.33 -0.71 -18.05
C SER A 124 0.18 -2.19 -18.39
N GLU A 125 0.39 -3.07 -17.42
CA GLU A 125 0.31 -4.52 -17.58
C GLU A 125 -0.16 -5.19 -16.28
N SER A 126 -0.82 -6.33 -16.42
CA SER A 126 -1.12 -7.26 -15.31
C SER A 126 -0.87 -8.69 -15.74
N CYS A 127 -0.29 -9.53 -14.87
CA CYS A 127 0.01 -10.91 -15.21
C CYS A 127 0.07 -11.82 -13.97
N TRP A 128 -0.07 -13.12 -14.25
CA TRP A 128 0.23 -14.19 -13.29
C TRP A 128 1.68 -14.64 -13.48
N VAL A 129 2.43 -14.74 -12.39
CA VAL A 129 3.86 -15.03 -12.38
C VAL A 129 4.12 -16.21 -11.44
N ALA A 130 4.85 -17.21 -11.90
CA ALA A 130 5.26 -18.33 -11.05
C ALA A 130 5.98 -17.82 -9.80
N LYS A 131 5.67 -18.41 -8.65
CA LYS A 131 6.16 -17.99 -7.33
C LYS A 131 7.67 -17.79 -7.24
N ASP A 132 8.41 -18.67 -7.89
CA ASP A 132 9.88 -18.67 -7.95
C ASP A 132 10.45 -17.58 -8.86
N GLN A 133 9.65 -17.04 -9.78
CA GLN A 133 10.05 -15.98 -10.72
C GLN A 133 9.71 -14.57 -10.24
N VAL A 134 8.87 -14.42 -9.21
CA VAL A 134 8.41 -13.10 -8.71
C VAL A 134 9.59 -12.21 -8.33
N LEU A 135 10.61 -12.74 -7.67
CA LEU A 135 11.78 -11.97 -7.26
C LEU A 135 12.68 -11.54 -8.42
N ASP A 136 12.57 -12.17 -9.59
CA ASP A 136 13.29 -11.73 -10.79
C ASP A 136 12.65 -10.52 -11.44
N MET A 137 11.33 -10.34 -11.26
CA MET A 137 10.57 -9.23 -11.81
C MET A 137 10.55 -8.00 -10.87
N ILE A 138 10.43 -8.23 -9.57
CA ILE A 138 10.36 -7.14 -8.58
C ILE A 138 11.76 -6.61 -8.27
N THR A 139 12.04 -5.37 -8.63
CA THR A 139 13.34 -4.71 -8.41
C THR A 139 13.41 -3.90 -7.12
N SER A 140 12.28 -3.45 -6.57
CA SER A 140 12.22 -2.64 -5.34
C SER A 140 12.64 -3.46 -4.11
N PRO A 141 13.70 -3.08 -3.37
CA PRO A 141 14.12 -3.81 -2.18
C PRO A 141 13.03 -3.91 -1.11
N ALA A 142 12.23 -2.86 -0.92
CA ALA A 142 11.12 -2.85 0.03
C ALA A 142 10.07 -3.91 -0.34
N ILE A 143 9.67 -3.98 -1.62
CA ILE A 143 8.66 -4.95 -2.08
C ILE A 143 9.23 -6.38 -2.03
N ARG A 144 10.50 -6.57 -2.40
CA ARG A 144 11.19 -7.86 -2.26
C ARG A 144 11.18 -8.36 -0.81
N THR A 145 11.46 -7.45 0.14
CA THR A 145 11.46 -7.79 1.57
C THR A 145 10.04 -8.15 2.06
N ARG A 146 9.01 -7.48 1.57
CA ARG A 146 7.61 -7.80 1.86
C ARG A 146 7.19 -9.15 1.24
N TYR A 147 7.65 -9.45 0.02
CA TYR A 147 7.43 -10.76 -0.58
C TYR A 147 8.12 -11.88 0.20
N GLN A 148 9.33 -11.63 0.70
CA GLN A 148 10.00 -12.60 1.57
C GLN A 148 9.19 -12.88 2.85
N ALA A 149 8.52 -11.86 3.42
CA ALA A 149 7.63 -12.06 4.56
C ALA A 149 6.45 -13.00 4.22
N TYR A 150 5.90 -12.89 3.01
CA TYR A 150 4.89 -13.84 2.53
C TYR A 150 5.46 -15.26 2.38
N LEU A 151 6.64 -15.43 1.81
CA LEU A 151 7.28 -16.74 1.67
C LEU A 151 7.59 -17.40 3.03
N ASP A 152 7.94 -16.57 4.02
CA ASP A 152 8.25 -16.99 5.39
C ASP A 152 7.00 -17.14 6.27
N PHE A 153 5.83 -16.72 5.81
CA PHE A 153 4.60 -16.68 6.59
C PHE A 153 4.18 -18.07 7.08
N ARG A 154 3.96 -18.19 8.39
CA ARG A 154 3.51 -19.41 9.06
C ARG A 154 2.34 -19.15 10.00
N GLY A 155 1.64 -18.01 9.83
CA GLY A 155 0.53 -17.57 10.67
C GLY A 155 0.88 -16.44 11.63
N GLU A 156 2.14 -16.05 11.74
CA GLU A 156 2.59 -14.92 12.56
C GLU A 156 2.74 -13.68 11.69
N ILE A 157 2.32 -12.53 12.21
CA ILE A 157 2.37 -11.26 11.46
C ILE A 157 3.80 -10.72 11.47
N HIS A 158 4.31 -10.37 10.30
CA HIS A 158 5.60 -9.68 10.17
C HIS A 158 5.43 -8.18 10.40
N TYR A 159 6.25 -7.63 11.29
CA TYR A 159 6.37 -6.18 11.46
C TYR A 159 7.73 -5.70 10.97
N MET A 160 7.73 -4.65 10.15
CA MET A 160 8.98 -4.03 9.69
C MET A 160 8.88 -2.51 9.73
N ASP A 161 9.97 -1.87 10.16
CA ASP A 161 10.22 -0.45 9.99
C ASP A 161 11.38 -0.26 9.01
N TYR A 162 11.19 0.57 8.00
CA TYR A 162 12.19 0.86 6.99
C TYR A 162 12.05 2.26 6.42
N VAL A 163 13.07 2.70 5.71
CA VAL A 163 13.04 3.87 4.84
C VAL A 163 13.35 3.46 3.41
N THR A 164 12.90 4.26 2.44
CA THR A 164 13.13 4.00 1.01
C THR A 164 13.85 5.13 0.31
N ASN A 165 14.15 6.21 1.04
CA ASN A 165 14.83 7.37 0.49
C ASN A 165 15.85 7.90 1.53
N PRO A 166 17.10 8.24 1.14
CA PRO A 166 17.66 8.16 -0.23
C PRO A 166 17.87 6.73 -0.72
N GLU A 167 18.01 5.75 0.16
CA GLU A 167 18.21 4.33 -0.11
C GLU A 167 17.32 3.49 0.79
N PHE A 168 17.09 2.23 0.39
CA PHE A 168 16.37 1.30 1.25
C PHE A 168 17.24 0.89 2.45
N GLU A 169 16.71 1.13 3.64
CA GLU A 169 17.29 0.68 4.91
C GLU A 169 16.22 0.02 5.76
N LEU A 170 16.43 -1.25 6.10
CA LEU A 170 15.58 -1.99 7.02
C LEU A 170 16.06 -1.72 8.45
N LYS A 171 15.28 -0.97 9.23
CA LYS A 171 15.63 -0.57 10.61
C LYS A 171 15.22 -1.60 11.65
N LEU A 172 14.08 -2.25 11.43
CA LEU A 172 13.55 -3.25 12.34
C LEU A 172 12.79 -4.32 11.55
N LYS A 173 13.00 -5.58 11.89
CA LYS A 173 12.19 -6.72 11.43
C LYS A 173 11.94 -7.66 12.61
N ARG A 174 10.67 -8.02 12.81
CA ARG A 174 10.27 -9.06 13.78
C ARG A 174 8.90 -9.63 13.44
N THR A 175 8.56 -10.76 14.02
CA THR A 175 7.22 -11.34 14.03
C THR A 175 6.50 -11.00 15.34
N ILE A 176 5.19 -10.86 15.29
CA ILE A 176 4.30 -10.56 16.42
C ILE A 176 3.05 -11.45 16.34
#